data_41026df944e4b4a1818274181e370eb4
#
_entry.id   41026df944e4b4a1818274181e370eb4
#
_cell.length_a   1.000
_cell.length_b   1.000
_cell.length_c   1.000
_cell.angle_alpha   90.00
_cell.angle_beta   90.00
_cell.angle_gamma   90.00
#
_symmetry.space_group_name_H-M   'P 1'
#
loop_
_entity.id
_entity.type
_entity.pdbx_description
1 polymer ?
#
loop_
_entity_poly.entity_id
_entity_poly.type
_entity_poly.pdbx_seq_one_letter_code
_entity_poly.pdbx_strand_id
1 'polypeptide(L)'
;MFGDPIRNTQNRPTTDFINVVKMQRGFDLPVQDRQQDGNIPVFGSNGALARHNVAKVQGGGVITGRSGTIGKVYYTEGDYWPLNTSLFSVDTHGNNIIYLAYLLKMYDLSRFTEGTGVPTLNRNKFHNEPIIDVSLLEQETFAAFVKQVDKSKLAVQKSLEQLEILKKALMQEYFG
;
A
#
# COMPACT_ATOMS: atom_id res chain seq x y z
N MET A 1 -7.25 -1.71 -17.40
CA MET A 1 -5.96 -2.04 -18.02
C MET A 1 -5.65 -3.54 -17.90
N PHE A 2 -5.68 -4.13 -16.71
CA PHE A 2 -5.29 -5.54 -16.50
C PHE A 2 -6.48 -6.49 -16.26
N GLY A 3 -7.70 -5.99 -16.19
CA GLY A 3 -8.89 -6.78 -15.84
C GLY A 3 -8.95 -7.09 -14.34
N ASP A 4 -9.81 -8.04 -14.00
CA ASP A 4 -9.94 -8.57 -12.64
C ASP A 4 -8.82 -9.59 -12.37
N PRO A 5 -7.91 -9.35 -11.42
CA PRO A 5 -6.75 -10.24 -11.18
C PRO A 5 -7.14 -11.59 -10.55
N ILE A 6 -8.36 -11.69 -9.97
CA ILE A 6 -8.86 -12.93 -9.36
C ILE A 6 -9.50 -13.81 -10.44
N ARG A 7 -10.37 -13.20 -11.26
CA ARG A 7 -11.12 -13.91 -12.32
C ARG A 7 -10.32 -14.02 -13.61
N ASN A 8 -9.23 -13.29 -13.74
CA ASN A 8 -8.41 -13.19 -14.95
C ASN A 8 -9.24 -13.00 -16.22
N THR A 9 -10.13 -12.01 -16.21
CA THR A 9 -11.12 -11.78 -17.30
C THR A 9 -10.49 -11.47 -18.65
N GLN A 10 -9.18 -11.21 -18.69
CA GLN A 10 -8.44 -10.95 -19.92
C GLN A 10 -7.56 -12.13 -20.36
N ASN A 11 -7.67 -13.29 -19.69
CA ASN A 11 -6.89 -14.50 -19.97
C ASN A 11 -5.36 -14.22 -20.04
N ARG A 12 -4.85 -13.40 -19.10
CA ARG A 12 -3.42 -13.13 -19.01
C ARG A 12 -2.66 -14.36 -18.50
N PRO A 13 -1.37 -14.48 -18.82
CA PRO A 13 -0.51 -15.44 -18.16
C PRO A 13 -0.60 -15.32 -16.65
N THR A 14 -0.49 -16.46 -15.96
CA THR A 14 -0.49 -16.51 -14.49
C THR A 14 0.75 -17.20 -13.98
N THR A 15 1.17 -16.84 -12.79
CA THR A 15 2.25 -17.47 -12.02
C THR A 15 1.82 -17.57 -10.56
N ASP A 16 2.59 -18.25 -9.73
CA ASP A 16 2.35 -18.26 -8.29
C ASP A 16 2.60 -16.87 -7.70
N PHE A 17 1.77 -16.46 -6.77
CA PHE A 17 1.86 -15.16 -6.10
C PHE A 17 3.27 -14.86 -5.57
N ILE A 18 3.94 -15.89 -4.99
CA ILE A 18 5.27 -15.74 -4.43
C ILE A 18 6.32 -15.33 -5.47
N ASN A 19 6.11 -15.65 -6.75
CA ASN A 19 7.00 -15.27 -7.86
C ASN A 19 6.79 -13.83 -8.33
N VAL A 20 5.64 -13.22 -7.96
CA VAL A 20 5.36 -11.80 -8.25
C VAL A 20 5.78 -10.92 -7.08
N VAL A 21 5.46 -11.34 -5.86
CA VAL A 21 5.88 -10.65 -4.65
C VAL A 21 5.94 -11.61 -3.46
N LYS A 22 7.07 -11.65 -2.78
CA LYS A 22 7.25 -12.44 -1.56
C LYS A 22 6.93 -11.60 -0.34
N MET A 23 5.90 -11.99 0.41
CA MET A 23 5.47 -11.28 1.61
C MET A 23 6.02 -11.92 2.89
N GLN A 24 6.39 -11.09 3.86
CA GLN A 24 6.89 -11.51 5.16
C GLN A 24 6.23 -10.72 6.29
N ARG A 25 6.16 -11.33 7.49
CA ARG A 25 5.75 -10.63 8.72
C ARG A 25 6.80 -9.57 9.08
N GLY A 26 6.33 -8.39 9.47
CA GLY A 26 7.17 -7.30 9.96
C GLY A 26 7.75 -7.58 11.36
N PHE A 27 8.40 -6.59 11.92
CA PHE A 27 9.26 -6.67 13.10
C PHE A 27 8.62 -5.98 14.31
N ASP A 28 9.01 -6.40 15.49
CA ASP A 28 8.59 -5.74 16.72
C ASP A 28 9.32 -4.39 16.87
N LEU A 29 8.58 -3.37 17.28
CA LEU A 29 9.07 -2.07 17.71
C LEU A 29 8.11 -1.53 18.78
N PRO A 30 8.40 -1.74 20.06
CA PRO A 30 7.60 -1.24 21.16
C PRO A 30 7.39 0.28 21.09
N VAL A 31 6.27 0.76 21.63
CA VAL A 31 5.90 2.19 21.51
C VAL A 31 6.96 3.09 22.15
N GLN A 32 7.52 2.68 23.29
CA GLN A 32 8.56 3.44 24.01
C GLN A 32 9.89 3.57 23.22
N ASP A 33 10.15 2.66 22.27
CA ASP A 33 11.39 2.64 21.49
C ASP A 33 11.25 3.45 20.17
N ARG A 34 10.04 3.94 19.88
CA ARG A 34 9.79 4.76 18.69
C ARG A 34 10.28 6.18 18.90
N GLN A 35 10.85 6.76 17.87
CA GLN A 35 11.37 8.12 17.91
C GLN A 35 10.55 8.99 16.94
N GLN A 36 9.63 9.77 17.51
CA GLN A 36 8.64 10.55 16.74
C GLN A 36 9.24 11.65 15.88
N ASP A 37 10.43 12.12 16.21
CA ASP A 37 11.25 13.09 15.47
C ASP A 37 12.06 12.45 14.32
N GLY A 38 12.05 11.11 14.22
CA GLY A 38 12.71 10.39 13.14
C GLY A 38 12.05 10.60 11.78
N ASN A 39 12.79 10.33 10.70
CA ASN A 39 12.32 10.49 9.33
C ASN A 39 11.76 9.18 8.71
N ILE A 40 12.00 8.03 9.35
CA ILE A 40 11.60 6.72 8.84
C ILE A 40 10.17 6.42 9.25
N PRO A 41 9.24 6.20 8.30
CA PRO A 41 7.86 5.85 8.63
C PRO A 41 7.77 4.42 9.20
N VAL A 42 6.96 4.28 10.24
CA VAL A 42 6.64 2.99 10.88
C VAL A 42 5.24 2.58 10.46
N PHE A 43 5.14 1.46 9.74
CA PHE A 43 3.88 0.95 9.21
C PHE A 43 3.30 -0.18 10.07
N GLY A 44 2.06 0.00 10.50
CA GLY A 44 1.24 -1.07 11.08
C GLY A 44 0.16 -1.57 10.11
N SER A 45 -0.83 -2.29 10.65
CA SER A 45 -1.93 -2.84 9.86
C SER A 45 -2.83 -1.77 9.22
N ASN A 46 -2.83 -0.56 9.72
CA ASN A 46 -3.66 0.55 9.20
C ASN A 46 -2.83 1.69 8.58
N GLY A 47 -1.65 1.38 8.06
CA GLY A 47 -0.76 2.35 7.41
C GLY A 47 0.32 2.89 8.33
N ALA A 48 0.91 4.03 7.94
CA ALA A 48 1.91 4.71 8.75
C ALA A 48 1.27 5.28 10.03
N LEU A 49 1.83 4.93 11.19
CA LEU A 49 1.26 5.30 12.50
C LEU A 49 2.26 5.97 13.45
N ALA A 50 3.54 5.92 13.11
CA ALA A 50 4.62 6.51 13.91
C ALA A 50 5.84 6.80 13.02
N ARG A 51 6.87 7.35 13.66
CA ARG A 51 8.19 7.57 13.03
C ARG A 51 9.28 6.91 13.86
N HIS A 52 10.44 6.71 13.23
CA HIS A 52 11.64 6.20 13.85
C HIS A 52 12.87 6.76 13.12
N ASN A 53 14.05 6.66 13.71
CA ASN A 53 15.30 7.12 13.09
C ASN A 53 16.09 6.00 12.37
N VAL A 54 15.67 4.74 12.54
CA VAL A 54 16.32 3.57 11.93
C VAL A 54 15.32 2.87 11.02
N ALA A 55 15.72 2.56 9.79
CA ALA A 55 14.98 1.70 8.88
C ALA A 55 15.27 0.23 9.14
N LYS A 56 14.24 -0.60 9.07
CA LYS A 56 14.39 -2.06 9.09
C LYS A 56 14.42 -2.65 7.69
N VAL A 57 13.80 -1.96 6.75
CA VAL A 57 13.79 -2.29 5.32
C VAL A 57 14.28 -1.07 4.55
N GLN A 58 15.26 -1.28 3.69
CA GLN A 58 15.81 -0.26 2.80
C GLN A 58 15.10 -0.32 1.44
N GLY A 59 14.92 0.85 0.85
CA GLY A 59 14.17 0.98 -0.40
C GLY A 59 12.67 0.80 -0.19
N GLY A 60 11.92 0.93 -1.26
CA GLY A 60 10.47 0.88 -1.23
C GLY A 60 9.90 -0.53 -1.04
N GLY A 61 8.60 -0.59 -0.78
CA GLY A 61 7.89 -1.86 -0.65
C GLY A 61 6.39 -1.69 -0.50
N VAL A 62 5.70 -2.83 -0.56
CA VAL A 62 4.25 -2.91 -0.34
C VAL A 62 3.98 -3.49 1.04
N ILE A 63 3.04 -2.89 1.74
CA ILE A 63 2.67 -3.26 3.11
C ILE A 63 1.17 -3.55 3.16
N THR A 64 0.76 -4.62 3.85
CA THR A 64 -0.64 -4.92 4.12
C THR A 64 -0.85 -5.31 5.57
N GLY A 65 -2.04 -5.07 6.09
CA GLY A 65 -2.39 -5.48 7.45
C GLY A 65 -2.45 -6.99 7.59
N ARG A 66 -1.72 -7.53 8.58
CA ARG A 66 -1.71 -8.94 8.94
C ARG A 66 -2.73 -9.26 10.03
N SER A 67 -2.86 -8.41 11.05
CA SER A 67 -3.80 -8.54 12.16
C SER A 67 -4.41 -7.18 12.51
N GLY A 68 -5.64 -7.17 13.00
CA GLY A 68 -6.43 -5.97 13.18
C GLY A 68 -7.09 -5.53 11.86
N THR A 69 -6.58 -4.52 11.19
CA THR A 69 -7.09 -4.09 9.88
C THR A 69 -6.45 -4.91 8.76
N ILE A 70 -7.18 -5.89 8.23
CA ILE A 70 -6.73 -6.78 7.16
C ILE A 70 -7.22 -6.28 5.79
N GLY A 71 -6.47 -6.56 4.73
CA GLY A 71 -6.84 -6.27 3.34
C GLY A 71 -6.51 -4.86 2.86
N LYS A 72 -6.23 -3.90 3.75
CA LYS A 72 -5.71 -2.60 3.33
C LYS A 72 -4.26 -2.72 2.86
N VAL A 73 -3.96 -2.11 1.73
CA VAL A 73 -2.62 -2.15 1.12
C VAL A 73 -2.05 -0.74 1.04
N TYR A 74 -0.83 -0.59 1.46
CA TYR A 74 -0.03 0.63 1.41
C TYR A 74 1.27 0.37 0.66
N TYR A 75 1.94 1.42 0.24
CA TYR A 75 3.29 1.33 -0.32
C TYR A 75 4.12 2.54 0.10
N THR A 76 5.42 2.39 0.03
CA THR A 76 6.39 3.48 0.16
C THR A 76 7.50 3.28 -0.86
N GLU A 77 8.05 4.36 -1.39
CA GLU A 77 9.20 4.32 -2.32
C GLU A 77 10.54 4.49 -1.58
N GLY A 78 10.51 4.80 -0.28
CA GLY A 78 11.69 4.98 0.57
C GLY A 78 11.77 3.98 1.71
N ASP A 79 12.81 4.12 2.51
CA ASP A 79 13.11 3.29 3.68
C ASP A 79 11.97 3.31 4.70
N TYR A 80 11.74 2.18 5.39
CA TYR A 80 10.64 2.07 6.34
C TYR A 80 10.86 0.97 7.40
N TRP A 81 10.00 0.99 8.43
CA TRP A 81 9.90 -0.06 9.43
C TRP A 81 8.49 -0.68 9.39
N PRO A 82 8.33 -1.93 8.90
CA PRO A 82 7.06 -2.65 8.99
C PRO A 82 6.92 -3.32 10.35
N LEU A 83 5.80 -3.06 11.06
CA LEU A 83 5.52 -3.68 12.35
C LEU A 83 5.03 -5.13 12.22
N ASN A 84 5.13 -5.91 13.29
CA ASN A 84 4.68 -7.30 13.39
C ASN A 84 3.18 -7.50 13.11
N THR A 85 2.37 -6.44 13.17
CA THR A 85 0.95 -6.41 12.82
C THR A 85 0.71 -6.31 11.31
N SER A 86 1.76 -6.17 10.50
CA SER A 86 1.70 -6.10 9.04
C SER A 86 2.48 -7.22 8.37
N LEU A 87 2.18 -7.46 7.09
CA LEU A 87 3.04 -8.13 6.13
C LEU A 87 3.67 -7.08 5.22
N PHE A 88 4.90 -7.29 4.80
CA PHE A 88 5.61 -6.43 3.86
C PHE A 88 6.27 -7.25 2.75
N SER A 89 6.51 -6.66 1.61
CA SER A 89 7.24 -7.27 0.51
C SER A 89 8.73 -7.35 0.88
N VAL A 90 9.21 -8.56 1.15
CA VAL A 90 10.64 -8.79 1.37
C VAL A 90 11.39 -8.93 0.05
N ASP A 91 10.67 -9.32 -1.00
CA ASP A 91 11.16 -9.38 -2.38
C ASP A 91 10.03 -9.02 -3.34
N THR A 92 10.28 -8.10 -4.23
CA THR A 92 9.35 -7.68 -5.30
C THR A 92 9.68 -8.34 -6.64
N HIS A 93 10.74 -9.15 -6.70
CA HIS A 93 11.26 -9.76 -7.94
C HIS A 93 11.44 -8.76 -9.09
N GLY A 94 11.79 -7.50 -8.75
CA GLY A 94 11.93 -6.41 -9.73
C GLY A 94 10.63 -5.79 -10.22
N ASN A 95 9.47 -6.24 -9.73
CA ASN A 95 8.18 -5.67 -10.09
C ASN A 95 8.00 -4.25 -9.50
N ASN A 96 7.27 -3.41 -10.24
CA ASN A 96 7.01 -2.03 -9.85
C ASN A 96 6.12 -1.96 -8.59
N ILE A 97 6.58 -1.24 -7.56
CA ILE A 97 5.92 -1.15 -6.23
C ILE A 97 4.51 -0.56 -6.33
N ILE A 98 4.30 0.44 -7.17
CA ILE A 98 2.97 1.06 -7.35
C ILE A 98 2.03 0.05 -7.99
N TYR A 99 2.48 -0.62 -9.06
CA TYR A 99 1.70 -1.70 -9.67
C TYR A 99 1.35 -2.78 -8.66
N LEU A 100 2.31 -3.28 -7.89
CA LEU A 100 2.08 -4.29 -6.84
C LEU A 100 1.05 -3.82 -5.81
N ALA A 101 1.13 -2.57 -5.36
CA ALA A 101 0.17 -2.04 -4.40
C ALA A 101 -1.27 -2.05 -4.94
N TYR A 102 -1.47 -1.69 -6.20
CA TYR A 102 -2.78 -1.72 -6.83
C TYR A 102 -3.25 -3.15 -7.14
N LEU A 103 -2.35 -4.02 -7.60
CA LEU A 103 -2.64 -5.44 -7.80
C LEU A 103 -3.15 -6.08 -6.50
N LEU A 104 -2.44 -5.89 -5.39
CA LEU A 104 -2.82 -6.46 -4.10
C LEU A 104 -4.12 -5.89 -3.53
N LYS A 105 -4.43 -4.60 -3.78
CA LYS A 105 -5.74 -4.02 -3.43
C LYS A 105 -6.89 -4.71 -4.16
N MET A 106 -6.69 -5.04 -5.44
CA MET A 106 -7.71 -5.70 -6.27
C MET A 106 -7.78 -7.20 -6.01
N TYR A 107 -6.69 -7.81 -5.52
CA TYR A 107 -6.62 -9.26 -5.27
C TYR A 107 -7.40 -9.71 -4.01
N ASP A 108 -7.78 -8.77 -3.15
CA ASP A 108 -8.52 -9.04 -1.92
C ASP A 108 -7.88 -10.10 -1.01
N LEU A 109 -6.78 -9.74 -0.39
CA LEU A 109 -6.05 -10.62 0.53
C LEU A 109 -6.87 -11.03 1.76
N SER A 110 -7.98 -10.35 2.08
CA SER A 110 -8.82 -10.65 3.24
C SER A 110 -9.41 -12.06 3.19
N ARG A 111 -9.61 -12.62 2.00
CA ARG A 111 -10.10 -14.01 1.78
C ARG A 111 -9.17 -15.10 2.33
N PHE A 112 -7.91 -14.78 2.64
CA PHE A 112 -6.95 -15.71 3.22
C PHE A 112 -6.78 -15.54 4.74
N THR A 113 -7.78 -14.94 5.37
CA THR A 113 -7.79 -14.71 6.81
C THR A 113 -8.17 -15.98 7.57
N GLU A 114 -7.54 -16.19 8.71
CA GLU A 114 -7.79 -17.31 9.63
C GLU A 114 -8.00 -16.83 11.05
N GLY A 115 -8.64 -17.68 11.86
CA GLY A 115 -8.89 -17.45 13.29
C GLY A 115 -10.27 -16.90 13.58
N THR A 116 -10.88 -17.42 14.65
CA THR A 116 -12.23 -17.03 15.11
C THR A 116 -12.23 -15.89 16.10
N GLY A 117 -11.09 -15.62 16.78
CA GLY A 117 -10.95 -14.55 17.77
C GLY A 117 -10.33 -13.29 17.17
N VAL A 118 -9.04 -13.28 16.94
CA VAL A 118 -8.33 -12.20 16.24
C VAL A 118 -7.96 -12.68 14.84
N PRO A 119 -8.70 -12.26 13.81
CA PRO A 119 -8.42 -12.67 12.44
C PRO A 119 -6.98 -12.31 12.03
N THR A 120 -6.29 -13.24 11.40
CA THR A 120 -4.90 -13.05 10.97
C THR A 120 -4.74 -13.49 9.51
N LEU A 121 -4.11 -12.64 8.70
CA LEU A 121 -3.78 -12.95 7.31
C LEU A 121 -2.61 -13.96 7.27
N ASN A 122 -2.85 -15.12 6.68
CA ASN A 122 -1.85 -16.18 6.54
C ASN A 122 -1.21 -16.13 5.14
N ARG A 123 0.03 -15.63 5.09
CA ARG A 123 0.78 -15.52 3.83
C ARG A 123 0.99 -16.87 3.12
N ASN A 124 1.13 -17.96 3.85
CA ASN A 124 1.39 -19.28 3.26
C ASN A 124 0.20 -19.78 2.41
N LYS A 125 -1.00 -19.26 2.67
CA LYS A 125 -2.20 -19.60 1.87
C LYS A 125 -2.23 -18.92 0.53
N PHE A 126 -1.75 -17.68 0.42
CA PHE A 126 -1.81 -16.97 -0.85
C PHE A 126 -0.51 -17.00 -1.66
N HIS A 127 0.61 -17.40 -1.07
CA HIS A 127 1.89 -17.47 -1.81
C HIS A 127 1.85 -18.46 -2.99
N ASN A 128 1.08 -19.52 -2.88
CA ASN A 128 0.92 -20.55 -3.94
C ASN A 128 -0.35 -20.35 -4.78
N GLU A 129 -1.09 -19.27 -4.55
CA GLU A 129 -2.28 -18.95 -5.35
C GLU A 129 -1.87 -18.34 -6.69
N PRO A 130 -2.62 -18.63 -7.76
CA PRO A 130 -2.35 -18.03 -9.06
C PRO A 130 -2.65 -16.53 -9.05
N ILE A 131 -1.77 -15.77 -9.65
CA ILE A 131 -1.93 -14.34 -9.88
C ILE A 131 -1.51 -13.99 -11.31
N ILE A 132 -2.11 -12.95 -11.89
CA ILE A 132 -1.73 -12.50 -13.23
C ILE A 132 -0.26 -12.08 -13.27
N ASP A 133 0.42 -12.52 -14.34
CA ASP A 133 1.78 -12.10 -14.66
C ASP A 133 1.71 -10.98 -15.72
N VAL A 134 2.31 -9.85 -15.40
CA VAL A 134 2.28 -8.63 -16.22
C VAL A 134 3.70 -8.17 -16.49
N SER A 135 4.01 -7.86 -17.72
CA SER A 135 5.35 -7.40 -18.11
C SER A 135 5.75 -6.11 -17.39
N LEU A 136 7.04 -5.95 -17.07
CA LEU A 136 7.54 -4.75 -16.38
C LEU A 136 7.20 -3.46 -17.13
N LEU A 137 7.24 -3.46 -18.46
CA LEU A 137 6.88 -2.31 -19.28
C LEU A 137 5.42 -1.87 -19.07
N GLU A 138 4.49 -2.82 -18.99
CA GLU A 138 3.09 -2.51 -18.71
C GLU A 138 2.89 -2.00 -17.28
N GLN A 139 3.63 -2.56 -16.30
CA GLN A 139 3.62 -2.11 -14.92
C GLN A 139 4.13 -0.68 -14.78
N GLU A 140 5.22 -0.32 -15.46
CA GLU A 140 5.81 1.02 -15.47
C GLU A 140 4.86 2.04 -16.12
N THR A 141 4.24 1.66 -17.23
CA THR A 141 3.21 2.49 -17.90
C THR A 141 2.05 2.77 -16.97
N PHE A 142 1.57 1.76 -16.25
CA PHE A 142 0.51 1.91 -15.26
C PHE A 142 0.95 2.80 -14.09
N ALA A 143 2.15 2.60 -13.55
CA ALA A 143 2.67 3.39 -12.44
C ALA A 143 2.84 4.87 -12.82
N ALA A 144 3.31 5.16 -14.05
CA ALA A 144 3.38 6.53 -14.57
C ALA A 144 2.00 7.18 -14.65
N PHE A 145 0.99 6.45 -15.13
CA PHE A 145 -0.39 6.92 -15.16
C PHE A 145 -0.93 7.22 -13.76
N VAL A 146 -0.71 6.33 -12.78
CA VAL A 146 -1.11 6.54 -11.39
C VAL A 146 -0.47 7.80 -10.81
N LYS A 147 0.84 7.99 -10.98
CA LYS A 147 1.57 9.19 -10.51
C LYS A 147 0.99 10.47 -11.12
N GLN A 148 0.61 10.44 -12.40
CA GLN A 148 -0.02 11.60 -13.06
C GLN A 148 -1.41 11.89 -12.49
N VAL A 149 -2.22 10.87 -12.25
CA VAL A 149 -3.55 11.01 -11.63
C VAL A 149 -3.42 11.59 -10.22
N ASP A 150 -2.49 11.10 -9.41
CA ASP A 150 -2.28 11.59 -8.04
C ASP A 150 -1.80 13.04 -8.02
N LYS A 151 -0.92 13.43 -8.96
CA LYS A 151 -0.52 14.84 -9.15
C LYS A 151 -1.71 15.73 -9.51
N SER A 152 -2.58 15.27 -10.41
CA SER A 152 -3.79 16.01 -10.79
C SER A 152 -4.78 16.15 -9.64
N LYS A 153 -4.99 15.08 -8.85
CA LYS A 153 -5.83 15.13 -7.64
C LYS A 153 -5.33 16.16 -6.64
N LEU A 154 -4.02 16.20 -6.39
CA LEU A 154 -3.42 17.17 -5.48
C LEU A 154 -3.62 18.61 -5.96
N ALA A 155 -3.49 18.87 -7.27
CA ALA A 155 -3.72 20.18 -7.86
C ALA A 155 -5.18 20.63 -7.70
N VAL A 156 -6.13 19.73 -7.98
CA VAL A 156 -7.57 19.99 -7.81
C VAL A 156 -7.91 20.25 -6.33
N GLN A 157 -7.36 19.46 -5.41
CA GLN A 157 -7.58 19.65 -3.97
C GLN A 157 -7.10 21.03 -3.50
N LYS A 158 -5.91 21.46 -3.91
CA LYS A 158 -5.40 22.81 -3.60
C LYS A 158 -6.29 23.91 -4.15
N SER A 159 -6.80 23.75 -5.38
CA SER A 159 -7.72 24.73 -5.97
C SER A 159 -9.04 24.80 -5.20
N LEU A 160 -9.57 23.67 -4.76
CA LEU A 160 -10.79 23.61 -3.95
C LEU A 160 -10.60 24.34 -2.60
N GLU A 161 -9.48 24.10 -1.92
CA GLU A 161 -9.15 24.77 -0.67
C GLU A 161 -9.06 26.31 -0.85
N GLN A 162 -8.45 26.77 -1.95
CA GLN A 162 -8.41 28.21 -2.28
C GLN A 162 -9.78 28.81 -2.52
N LEU A 163 -10.66 28.08 -3.24
CA LEU A 163 -12.05 28.51 -3.48
C LEU A 163 -12.85 28.58 -2.17
N GLU A 164 -12.65 27.64 -1.25
CA GLU A 164 -13.30 27.68 0.07
C GLU A 164 -12.86 28.88 0.90
N ILE A 165 -11.58 29.23 0.87
CA ILE A 165 -11.04 30.43 1.55
C ILE A 165 -11.66 31.69 0.95
N LEU A 166 -11.69 31.81 -0.39
CA LEU A 166 -12.29 32.94 -1.08
C LEU A 166 -13.78 33.08 -0.75
N LYS A 167 -14.52 31.99 -0.78
CA LYS A 167 -15.93 31.97 -0.39
C LYS A 167 -16.15 32.48 1.01
N LYS A 168 -15.34 32.02 1.99
CA LYS A 168 -15.42 32.51 3.38
C LYS A 168 -15.15 34.01 3.50
N ALA A 169 -14.13 34.49 2.78
CA ALA A 169 -13.82 35.94 2.78
C ALA A 169 -14.95 36.78 2.22
N LEU A 170 -15.56 36.37 1.09
CA LEU A 170 -16.70 37.05 0.50
C LEU A 170 -17.94 37.00 1.41
N MET A 171 -18.21 35.85 2.04
CA MET A 171 -19.32 35.75 3.00
C MET A 171 -19.14 36.70 4.18
N GLN A 172 -17.91 36.87 4.67
CA GLN A 172 -17.60 37.81 5.76
C GLN A 172 -17.70 39.27 5.31
N GLU A 173 -17.32 39.59 4.07
CA GLU A 173 -17.41 40.93 3.51
C GLU A 173 -18.87 41.38 3.31
N TYR A 174 -19.73 40.48 2.85
CA TYR A 174 -21.12 40.84 2.45
C TYR A 174 -22.17 40.58 3.53
N PHE A 175 -21.85 39.75 4.55
CA PHE A 175 -22.84 39.34 5.56
C PHE A 175 -22.32 39.43 7.00
N GLY A 176 -21.04 39.73 7.21
CA GLY A 176 -20.41 39.94 8.52
C GLY A 176 -20.32 41.40 8.87
#